data_56c8de0c2b3cc8c6712dc42a5ca3275f
#
_entry.id   56c8de0c2b3cc8c6712dc42a5ca3275f
#
_cell.length_a   1.000
_cell.length_b   1.000
_cell.length_c   1.000
_cell.angle_alpha   90.00
_cell.angle_beta   90.00
_cell.angle_gamma   90.00
#
_symmetry.space_group_name_H-M   'P 1'
#
loop_
_entity.id
_entity.type
_entity.pdbx_description
1 polymer ?
#
loop_
_entity_poly.entity_id
_entity_poly.type
_entity_poly.pdbx_seq_one_letter_code
_entity_poly.pdbx_strand_id
1 'polypeptide(L)'
;YHFTHNSKGMYNPFSLLLAFDRNEFKSYWFETGTPTYLVELLKKHHYDLHRMAHEETDEQVLNSIDSESTNPIPVIYQSGYLTIKGYDEEFGIYRLGFPNREVEEGFIRFLLPYYANVNKVESPFEIQKFVREVRAGDYESFFRRLQSFFSDIPYELARELELHYQNVLYIVCKLVGFYVKAEYHTSEGRVDMVLQTDKFIYIMEFKLNGTAEEALQQINDKHYSRPFETDSRKLFKIGVNFSAETRNIEKWLVEN
;
A
#
# COMPACT_ATOMS: atom_id res chain seq x y z
N TYR A 1 -8.12 19.26 2.63
CA TYR A 1 -6.72 19.69 2.76
C TYR A 1 -6.55 20.63 3.93
N HIS A 2 -5.47 20.49 4.69
CA HIS A 2 -5.03 21.42 5.71
C HIS A 2 -3.62 21.89 5.34
N PHE A 3 -3.45 23.18 5.19
CA PHE A 3 -2.17 23.82 4.84
C PHE A 3 -1.42 24.37 6.05
N THR A 4 -2.11 24.50 7.19
CA THR A 4 -1.53 24.81 8.49
C THR A 4 -2.25 24.00 9.56
N HIS A 5 -1.61 23.79 10.71
CA HIS A 5 -2.19 23.02 11.82
C HIS A 5 -3.49 23.66 12.39
N ASN A 6 -3.64 24.98 12.27
CA ASN A 6 -4.79 25.74 12.77
C ASN A 6 -5.85 26.04 11.69
N SER A 7 -5.68 25.60 10.44
CA SER A 7 -6.63 25.91 9.37
C SER A 7 -7.84 24.98 9.41
N LYS A 8 -9.00 25.53 9.01
CA LYS A 8 -10.14 24.70 8.64
C LYS A 8 -9.80 23.93 7.36
N GLY A 9 -10.27 22.69 7.27
CA GLY A 9 -10.09 21.88 6.06
C GLY A 9 -10.72 22.58 4.83
N MET A 10 -10.04 22.48 3.69
CA MET A 10 -10.48 23.07 2.42
C MET A 10 -10.64 21.98 1.37
N TYR A 11 -11.65 22.10 0.52
CA TYR A 11 -11.78 21.27 -0.67
C TYR A 11 -10.78 21.71 -1.74
N ASN A 12 -10.38 20.77 -2.62
CA ASN A 12 -9.67 21.14 -3.83
C ASN A 12 -10.62 21.95 -4.76
N PRO A 13 -10.29 23.22 -5.09
CA PRO A 13 -11.18 24.05 -5.87
C PRO A 13 -11.46 23.49 -7.28
N PHE A 14 -10.44 22.90 -7.92
CA PHE A 14 -10.56 22.31 -9.25
C PHE A 14 -11.53 21.12 -9.26
N SER A 15 -11.33 20.16 -8.34
CA SER A 15 -12.23 19.00 -8.21
C SER A 15 -13.67 19.43 -7.89
N LEU A 16 -13.83 20.45 -7.03
CA LEU A 16 -15.14 20.96 -6.66
C LEU A 16 -15.85 21.63 -7.84
N LEU A 17 -15.15 22.46 -8.60
CA LEU A 17 -15.72 23.12 -9.79
C LEU A 17 -16.13 22.12 -10.86
N LEU A 18 -15.30 21.09 -11.12
CA LEU A 18 -15.65 20.03 -12.07
C LEU A 18 -16.84 19.18 -11.61
N ALA A 19 -16.96 18.90 -10.31
CA ALA A 19 -18.11 18.18 -9.78
C ALA A 19 -19.41 18.96 -9.98
N PHE A 20 -19.40 20.30 -9.81
CA PHE A 20 -20.55 21.15 -10.09
C PHE A 20 -20.85 21.29 -11.59
N ASP A 21 -19.82 21.47 -12.41
CA ASP A 21 -19.97 21.64 -13.87
C ASP A 21 -20.56 20.37 -14.52
N ARG A 22 -20.06 19.20 -14.12
CA ARG A 22 -20.48 17.91 -14.69
C ARG A 22 -21.67 17.28 -13.95
N ASN A 23 -22.07 17.84 -12.81
CA ASN A 23 -23.10 17.31 -11.91
C ASN A 23 -22.87 15.82 -11.55
N GLU A 24 -21.63 15.45 -11.34
CA GLU A 24 -21.17 14.08 -11.12
C GLU A 24 -20.08 14.04 -10.09
N PHE A 25 -20.14 13.03 -9.17
CA PHE A 25 -19.06 12.76 -8.21
C PHE A 25 -18.10 11.73 -8.80
N LYS A 26 -16.95 12.18 -9.27
CA LYS A 26 -15.84 11.38 -9.81
C LYS A 26 -14.50 11.79 -9.20
N SER A 27 -13.48 11.00 -9.49
CA SER A 27 -12.10 11.34 -9.21
C SER A 27 -11.61 12.33 -10.29
N TYR A 28 -11.43 13.60 -9.92
CA TYR A 28 -10.94 14.66 -10.80
C TYR A 28 -9.50 15.05 -10.55
N TRP A 29 -8.92 14.63 -9.40
CA TRP A 29 -7.59 15.02 -8.98
C TRP A 29 -6.51 14.70 -10.02
N PHE A 30 -6.58 13.50 -10.63
CA PHE A 30 -5.59 13.00 -11.56
C PHE A 30 -5.80 13.43 -13.01
N GLU A 31 -6.85 14.22 -13.32
CA GLU A 31 -7.06 14.76 -14.67
C GLU A 31 -6.00 15.82 -15.06
N THR A 32 -5.34 16.45 -14.08
CA THR A 32 -4.43 17.59 -14.31
C THR A 32 -2.95 17.23 -14.41
N GLY A 33 -2.55 15.99 -14.18
CA GLY A 33 -1.16 15.59 -14.29
C GLY A 33 -0.87 14.21 -13.73
N THR A 34 0.16 13.57 -14.27
CA THR A 34 0.66 12.29 -13.78
C THR A 34 1.85 12.50 -12.85
N PRO A 35 1.90 11.88 -11.68
CA PRO A 35 2.98 12.08 -10.70
C PRO A 35 4.25 11.27 -11.04
N THR A 36 4.62 11.16 -12.32
CA THR A 36 5.76 10.32 -12.76
C THR A 36 7.06 10.72 -12.02
N TYR A 37 7.31 12.03 -11.90
CA TYR A 37 8.47 12.52 -11.16
C TYR A 37 8.48 12.06 -9.70
N LEU A 38 7.33 12.06 -9.03
CA LEU A 38 7.22 11.60 -7.64
C LEU A 38 7.53 10.11 -7.50
N VAL A 39 7.08 9.30 -8.48
CA VAL A 39 7.39 7.86 -8.48
C VAL A 39 8.89 7.61 -8.66
N GLU A 40 9.51 8.35 -9.58
CA GLU A 40 10.97 8.28 -9.77
C GLU A 40 11.72 8.69 -8.50
N LEU A 41 11.25 9.73 -7.81
CA LEU A 41 11.80 10.20 -6.55
C LEU A 41 11.67 9.13 -5.44
N LEU A 42 10.49 8.52 -5.29
CA LEU A 42 10.26 7.45 -4.33
C LEU A 42 11.17 6.23 -4.60
N LYS A 43 11.31 5.84 -5.86
CA LYS A 43 12.20 4.73 -6.26
C LYS A 43 13.67 5.07 -6.02
N LYS A 44 14.12 6.26 -6.41
CA LYS A 44 15.50 6.73 -6.23
C LYS A 44 15.93 6.73 -4.77
N HIS A 45 15.02 7.06 -3.88
CA HIS A 45 15.28 7.14 -2.43
C HIS A 45 14.86 5.88 -1.67
N HIS A 46 14.48 4.81 -2.39
CA HIS A 46 14.08 3.53 -1.78
C HIS A 46 13.07 3.73 -0.64
N TYR A 47 12.05 4.56 -0.92
CA TYR A 47 11.10 4.96 0.10
C TYR A 47 10.16 3.82 0.48
N ASP A 48 9.98 3.61 1.79
CA ASP A 48 8.98 2.69 2.34
C ASP A 48 7.58 3.31 2.21
N LEU A 49 6.79 2.82 1.27
CA LEU A 49 5.45 3.34 0.98
C LEU A 49 4.47 3.21 2.16
N HIS A 50 4.69 2.23 3.05
CA HIS A 50 3.86 2.05 4.23
C HIS A 50 3.91 3.27 5.16
N ARG A 51 5.06 3.95 5.25
CA ARG A 51 5.25 5.14 6.07
C ARG A 51 4.43 6.34 5.60
N MET A 52 4.12 6.43 4.31
CA MET A 52 3.47 7.61 3.70
C MET A 52 2.13 7.99 4.36
N ALA A 53 1.40 7.01 4.89
CA ALA A 53 0.12 7.25 5.56
C ALA A 53 0.26 7.79 7.00
N HIS A 54 1.47 7.72 7.57
CA HIS A 54 1.78 8.03 8.97
C HIS A 54 3.09 8.80 9.11
N GLU A 55 3.45 9.61 8.12
CA GLU A 55 4.71 10.32 8.11
C GLU A 55 4.70 11.45 9.14
N GLU A 56 5.78 11.55 9.90
CA GLU A 56 6.01 12.63 10.87
C GLU A 56 7.20 13.46 10.42
N THR A 57 7.07 14.78 10.56
CA THR A 57 8.09 15.71 10.07
C THR A 57 8.00 17.07 10.78
N ASP A 58 9.06 17.84 10.74
CA ASP A 58 9.07 19.21 11.23
C ASP A 58 8.83 20.26 10.14
N GLU A 59 8.68 21.53 10.54
CA GLU A 59 8.41 22.63 9.63
C GLU A 59 9.58 22.89 8.66
N GLN A 60 10.82 22.68 9.09
CA GLN A 60 11.99 22.94 8.26
C GLN A 60 12.02 21.94 7.08
N VAL A 61 11.74 20.67 7.37
CA VAL A 61 11.63 19.62 6.35
C VAL A 61 10.48 19.90 5.39
N LEU A 62 9.30 20.29 5.88
CA LEU A 62 8.14 20.58 5.02
C LEU A 62 8.38 21.74 4.05
N ASN A 63 9.16 22.73 4.47
CA ASN A 63 9.48 23.91 3.65
C ASN A 63 10.72 23.71 2.77
N SER A 64 11.47 22.61 2.94
CA SER A 64 12.63 22.32 2.11
C SER A 64 12.21 21.89 0.70
N ILE A 65 12.64 22.64 -0.33
CA ILE A 65 12.56 22.25 -1.73
C ILE A 65 13.99 22.12 -2.24
N ASP A 66 14.76 21.24 -1.63
CA ASP A 66 16.09 20.99 -2.12
C ASP A 66 16.05 19.85 -3.14
N SER A 67 16.44 20.12 -4.38
CA SER A 67 16.52 19.13 -5.46
C SER A 67 17.54 18.01 -5.17
N GLU A 68 18.41 18.21 -4.21
CA GLU A 68 19.38 17.24 -3.72
C GLU A 68 18.89 16.49 -2.46
N SER A 69 17.73 16.87 -1.92
CA SER A 69 17.15 16.24 -0.74
C SER A 69 16.91 14.74 -0.98
N THR A 70 17.36 13.94 -0.03
CA THR A 70 17.09 12.49 0.00
C THR A 70 15.68 12.15 0.47
N ASN A 71 14.92 13.15 0.96
CA ASN A 71 13.57 12.96 1.48
C ASN A 71 12.51 13.37 0.44
N PRO A 72 11.67 12.44 -0.07
CA PRO A 72 10.63 12.76 -1.05
C PRO A 72 9.42 13.48 -0.44
N ILE A 73 9.24 13.47 0.88
CA ILE A 73 8.04 13.94 1.58
C ILE A 73 7.71 15.41 1.32
N PRO A 74 8.66 16.38 1.35
CA PRO A 74 8.35 17.77 1.06
C PRO A 74 7.70 17.96 -0.32
N VAL A 75 8.24 17.29 -1.33
CA VAL A 75 7.73 17.38 -2.71
C VAL A 75 6.34 16.76 -2.82
N ILE A 76 6.09 15.60 -2.17
CA ILE A 76 4.79 14.91 -2.16
C ILE A 76 3.74 15.76 -1.43
N TYR A 77 4.12 16.39 -0.29
CA TYR A 77 3.25 17.29 0.46
C TYR A 77 2.91 18.54 -0.34
N GLN A 78 3.91 19.23 -0.90
CA GLN A 78 3.70 20.46 -1.67
C GLN A 78 2.95 20.22 -2.98
N SER A 79 3.07 19.03 -3.54
CA SER A 79 2.27 18.59 -4.69
C SER A 79 0.82 18.22 -4.32
N GLY A 80 0.44 18.28 -3.04
CA GLY A 80 -0.91 18.05 -2.55
C GLY A 80 -1.33 16.58 -2.43
N TYR A 81 -0.40 15.63 -2.53
CA TYR A 81 -0.70 14.21 -2.28
C TYR A 81 -0.74 13.89 -0.79
N LEU A 82 -0.05 14.67 0.04
CA LEU A 82 -0.18 14.62 1.49
C LEU A 82 -0.76 15.93 2.02
N THR A 83 -1.31 15.86 3.22
CA THR A 83 -1.84 17.01 3.97
C THR A 83 -1.56 16.84 5.46
N ILE A 84 -1.62 17.91 6.23
CA ILE A 84 -1.48 17.87 7.69
C ILE A 84 -2.71 17.18 8.27
N LYS A 85 -2.50 16.13 9.06
CA LYS A 85 -3.53 15.37 9.79
C LYS A 85 -3.52 15.69 11.28
N GLY A 86 -2.41 16.21 11.79
CA GLY A 86 -2.26 16.60 13.17
C GLY A 86 -0.95 17.33 13.40
N TYR A 87 -0.84 17.94 14.57
CA TYR A 87 0.34 18.66 15.02
C TYR A 87 0.56 18.39 16.50
N ASP A 88 1.78 18.09 16.85
CA ASP A 88 2.24 17.95 18.23
C ASP A 88 2.89 19.28 18.64
N GLU A 89 2.22 20.02 19.54
CA GLU A 89 2.67 21.34 19.98
C GLU A 89 3.92 21.26 20.89
N GLU A 90 4.10 20.14 21.60
CA GLU A 90 5.24 19.96 22.52
C GLU A 90 6.55 19.80 21.75
N PHE A 91 6.51 19.03 20.64
CA PHE A 91 7.69 18.71 19.84
C PHE A 91 7.77 19.47 18.51
N GLY A 92 6.74 20.23 18.14
CA GLY A 92 6.69 20.94 16.87
C GLY A 92 6.59 20.00 15.64
N ILE A 93 5.99 18.82 15.81
CA ILE A 93 5.94 17.77 14.79
C ILE A 93 4.59 17.73 14.09
N TYR A 94 4.63 17.77 12.78
CA TYR A 94 3.46 17.56 11.92
C TYR A 94 3.28 16.08 11.59
N ARG A 95 2.04 15.60 11.70
CA ARG A 95 1.63 14.29 11.20
C ARG A 95 0.96 14.47 9.84
N LEU A 96 1.47 13.78 8.85
CA LEU A 96 0.98 13.85 7.48
C LEU A 96 0.19 12.60 7.10
N GLY A 97 -0.63 12.71 6.06
CA GLY A 97 -1.35 11.60 5.47
C GLY A 97 -2.10 12.04 4.23
N PHE A 98 -2.70 11.10 3.51
CA PHE A 98 -3.50 11.42 2.34
C PHE A 98 -4.69 12.32 2.70
N PRO A 99 -5.01 13.34 1.89
CA PRO A 99 -6.10 14.27 2.20
C PRO A 99 -7.47 13.58 2.23
N ASN A 100 -7.70 12.66 1.31
CA ASN A 100 -8.92 11.90 1.17
C ASN A 100 -8.70 10.60 0.40
N ARG A 101 -9.73 9.75 0.33
CA ARG A 101 -9.70 8.47 -0.39
C ARG A 101 -9.40 8.60 -1.88
N GLU A 102 -9.92 9.65 -2.54
CA GLU A 102 -9.69 9.89 -3.97
C GLU A 102 -8.19 9.99 -4.28
N VAL A 103 -7.49 10.82 -3.50
CA VAL A 103 -6.04 11.05 -3.69
C VAL A 103 -5.25 9.80 -3.31
N GLU A 104 -5.59 9.13 -2.20
CA GLU A 104 -4.93 7.90 -1.79
C GLU A 104 -5.10 6.81 -2.86
N GLU A 105 -6.33 6.50 -3.25
CA GLU A 105 -6.61 5.46 -4.24
C GLU A 105 -5.94 5.74 -5.57
N GLY A 106 -6.06 6.97 -6.08
CA GLY A 106 -5.47 7.36 -7.36
C GLY A 106 -3.95 7.29 -7.34
N PHE A 107 -3.32 7.75 -6.24
CA PHE A 107 -1.86 7.70 -6.10
C PHE A 107 -1.34 6.26 -6.02
N ILE A 108 -1.95 5.42 -5.18
CA ILE A 108 -1.56 4.01 -5.05
C ILE A 108 -1.78 3.24 -6.37
N ARG A 109 -2.90 3.49 -7.08
CA ARG A 109 -3.12 2.93 -8.43
C ARG A 109 -2.05 3.35 -9.42
N PHE A 110 -1.63 4.61 -9.34
CA PHE A 110 -0.58 5.12 -10.22
C PHE A 110 0.78 4.47 -9.94
N LEU A 111 1.08 4.12 -8.67
CA LEU A 111 2.33 3.43 -8.30
C LEU A 111 2.42 2.01 -8.86
N LEU A 112 1.30 1.28 -8.95
CA LEU A 112 1.30 -0.15 -9.25
C LEU A 112 2.14 -0.53 -10.48
N PRO A 113 1.98 0.05 -11.68
CA PRO A 113 2.76 -0.33 -12.86
C PRO A 113 4.24 0.08 -12.82
N TYR A 114 4.67 0.79 -11.79
CA TYR A 114 6.08 1.12 -11.59
C TYR A 114 6.78 0.21 -10.57
N TYR A 115 6.00 -0.45 -9.71
CA TYR A 115 6.51 -1.37 -8.70
C TYR A 115 6.28 -2.83 -9.04
N ALA A 116 5.27 -3.14 -9.85
CA ALA A 116 4.93 -4.49 -10.28
C ALA A 116 5.02 -4.62 -11.81
N ASN A 117 5.29 -5.83 -12.28
CA ASN A 117 5.30 -6.14 -13.71
C ASN A 117 3.87 -6.19 -14.26
N VAL A 118 3.27 -5.01 -14.43
CA VAL A 118 1.90 -4.86 -14.91
C VAL A 118 1.82 -3.67 -15.88
N ASN A 119 1.17 -3.85 -17.01
CA ASN A 119 0.92 -2.78 -17.96
C ASN A 119 -0.05 -1.75 -17.36
N LYS A 120 0.21 -0.45 -17.58
CA LYS A 120 -0.65 0.67 -17.10
C LYS A 120 -2.11 0.51 -17.50
N VAL A 121 -2.38 0.02 -18.71
CA VAL A 121 -3.75 -0.18 -19.24
C VAL A 121 -4.45 -1.37 -18.55
N GLU A 122 -3.70 -2.40 -18.17
CA GLU A 122 -4.22 -3.61 -17.54
C GLU A 122 -4.33 -3.51 -16.02
N SER A 123 -3.58 -2.62 -15.40
CA SER A 123 -3.49 -2.44 -13.95
C SER A 123 -4.86 -2.39 -13.23
N PRO A 124 -5.89 -1.64 -13.71
CA PRO A 124 -7.21 -1.63 -13.06
C PRO A 124 -7.91 -2.99 -13.10
N PHE A 125 -7.72 -3.75 -14.19
CA PHE A 125 -8.32 -5.08 -14.35
C PHE A 125 -7.64 -6.12 -13.45
N GLU A 126 -6.32 -5.99 -13.23
CA GLU A 126 -5.60 -6.88 -12.32
C GLU A 126 -6.09 -6.73 -10.88
N ILE A 127 -6.32 -5.50 -10.40
CA ILE A 127 -6.90 -5.28 -9.09
C ILE A 127 -8.31 -5.85 -8.97
N GLN A 128 -9.13 -5.70 -10.02
CA GLN A 128 -10.47 -6.29 -10.05
C GLN A 128 -10.42 -7.83 -9.93
N LYS A 129 -9.43 -8.48 -10.56
CA LYS A 129 -9.23 -9.92 -10.48
C LYS A 129 -8.84 -10.33 -9.06
N PHE A 130 -7.88 -9.65 -8.40
CA PHE A 130 -7.54 -9.89 -6.99
C PHE A 130 -8.76 -9.81 -6.07
N VAL A 131 -9.59 -8.79 -6.24
CA VAL A 131 -10.81 -8.64 -5.43
C VAL A 131 -11.78 -9.80 -5.64
N ARG A 132 -11.95 -10.26 -6.88
CA ARG A 132 -12.82 -11.42 -7.20
C ARG A 132 -12.28 -12.71 -6.60
N GLU A 133 -10.98 -12.95 -6.72
CA GLU A 133 -10.28 -14.12 -6.18
C GLU A 133 -10.43 -14.19 -4.65
N VAL A 134 -10.16 -13.09 -3.94
CA VAL A 134 -10.34 -13.01 -2.48
C VAL A 134 -11.80 -13.23 -2.08
N ARG A 135 -12.76 -12.67 -2.81
CA ARG A 135 -14.20 -12.87 -2.53
C ARG A 135 -14.70 -14.29 -2.83
N ALA A 136 -14.03 -14.98 -3.74
CA ALA A 136 -14.36 -16.36 -4.13
C ALA A 136 -13.72 -17.42 -3.22
N GLY A 137 -12.73 -17.07 -2.39
CA GLY A 137 -11.94 -18.05 -1.64
C GLY A 137 -10.82 -18.67 -2.46
N ASP A 138 -10.50 -18.10 -3.63
CA ASP A 138 -9.50 -18.60 -4.58
C ASP A 138 -8.11 -18.01 -4.29
N TYR A 139 -7.50 -18.47 -3.20
CA TYR A 139 -6.14 -18.07 -2.82
C TYR A 139 -5.10 -18.55 -3.83
N GLU A 140 -5.33 -19.67 -4.55
CA GLU A 140 -4.41 -20.17 -5.55
C GLU A 140 -4.23 -19.16 -6.70
N SER A 141 -5.33 -18.68 -7.27
CA SER A 141 -5.29 -17.67 -8.33
C SER A 141 -4.72 -16.34 -7.81
N PHE A 142 -5.04 -15.96 -6.57
CA PHE A 142 -4.49 -14.76 -5.92
C PHE A 142 -2.95 -14.83 -5.87
N PHE A 143 -2.37 -15.92 -5.35
CA PHE A 143 -0.92 -16.03 -5.24
C PHE A 143 -0.22 -16.20 -6.59
N ARG A 144 -0.80 -16.92 -7.54
CA ARG A 144 -0.26 -17.00 -8.92
C ARG A 144 -0.22 -15.64 -9.61
N ARG A 145 -1.24 -14.80 -9.38
CA ARG A 145 -1.27 -13.43 -9.87
C ARG A 145 -0.23 -12.58 -9.16
N LEU A 146 -0.12 -12.71 -7.84
CA LEU A 146 0.89 -12.00 -7.06
C LEU A 146 2.31 -12.38 -7.53
N GLN A 147 2.57 -13.67 -7.82
CA GLN A 147 3.82 -14.11 -8.44
C GLN A 147 4.11 -13.40 -9.77
N SER A 148 3.08 -13.17 -10.61
CA SER A 148 3.27 -12.48 -11.88
C SER A 148 3.71 -11.01 -11.70
N PHE A 149 3.36 -10.38 -10.59
CA PHE A 149 3.77 -9.01 -10.27
C PHE A 149 5.25 -8.90 -9.95
N PHE A 150 5.85 -9.98 -9.46
CA PHE A 150 7.28 -10.06 -9.15
C PHE A 150 8.12 -10.62 -10.30
N SER A 151 7.50 -10.99 -11.43
CA SER A 151 8.24 -11.41 -12.61
C SER A 151 9.03 -10.23 -13.19
N ASP A 152 10.24 -10.52 -13.70
CA ASP A 152 11.10 -9.54 -14.40
C ASP A 152 11.50 -8.30 -13.56
N ILE A 153 11.69 -8.47 -12.24
CA ILE A 153 12.24 -7.41 -11.39
C ILE A 153 13.64 -7.04 -11.88
N PRO A 154 13.92 -5.74 -12.18
CA PRO A 154 15.23 -5.29 -12.62
C PRO A 154 16.34 -5.67 -11.62
N TYR A 155 17.51 -6.07 -12.13
CA TYR A 155 18.64 -6.49 -11.30
C TYR A 155 19.14 -5.40 -10.33
N GLU A 156 18.94 -4.15 -10.69
CA GLU A 156 19.32 -2.98 -9.89
C GLU A 156 18.59 -2.90 -8.56
N LEU A 157 17.38 -3.47 -8.46
CA LEU A 157 16.59 -3.55 -7.24
C LEU A 157 17.00 -4.73 -6.32
N ALA A 158 17.96 -5.55 -6.75
CA ALA A 158 18.37 -6.75 -6.01
C ALA A 158 18.97 -6.47 -4.62
N ARG A 159 19.47 -5.26 -4.35
CA ARG A 159 20.02 -4.88 -3.04
C ARG A 159 18.96 -4.57 -2.00
N GLU A 160 17.72 -4.32 -2.41
CA GLU A 160 16.61 -3.91 -1.54
C GLU A 160 15.34 -4.72 -1.86
N LEU A 161 15.52 -6.00 -2.14
CA LEU A 161 14.41 -6.90 -2.49
C LEU A 161 13.33 -6.92 -1.43
N GLU A 162 13.70 -6.91 -0.15
CA GLU A 162 12.74 -6.94 0.95
C GLU A 162 11.82 -5.72 0.91
N LEU A 163 12.40 -4.51 0.83
CA LEU A 163 11.61 -3.28 0.73
C LEU A 163 10.75 -3.25 -0.55
N HIS A 164 11.29 -3.75 -1.66
CA HIS A 164 10.52 -3.84 -2.89
C HIS A 164 9.30 -4.77 -2.73
N TYR A 165 9.47 -5.96 -2.14
CA TYR A 165 8.36 -6.88 -1.86
C TYR A 165 7.34 -6.25 -0.92
N GLN A 166 7.80 -5.62 0.16
CA GLN A 166 6.93 -4.91 1.11
C GLN A 166 6.12 -3.81 0.41
N ASN A 167 6.74 -3.01 -0.45
CA ASN A 167 6.06 -1.97 -1.21
C ASN A 167 5.00 -2.54 -2.18
N VAL A 168 5.29 -3.64 -2.90
CA VAL A 168 4.31 -4.29 -3.78
C VAL A 168 3.15 -4.86 -2.98
N LEU A 169 3.43 -5.56 -1.87
CA LEU A 169 2.39 -6.10 -0.98
C LEU A 169 1.53 -4.98 -0.40
N TYR A 170 2.14 -3.87 0.03
CA TYR A 170 1.42 -2.70 0.50
C TYR A 170 0.47 -2.14 -0.57
N ILE A 171 0.96 -1.94 -1.81
CA ILE A 171 0.16 -1.45 -2.93
C ILE A 171 -1.04 -2.39 -3.18
N VAL A 172 -0.80 -3.70 -3.29
CA VAL A 172 -1.86 -4.68 -3.53
C VAL A 172 -2.88 -4.68 -2.38
N CYS A 173 -2.40 -4.73 -1.13
CA CYS A 173 -3.26 -4.70 0.05
C CYS A 173 -4.12 -3.43 0.11
N LYS A 174 -3.53 -2.27 -0.12
CA LYS A 174 -4.24 -0.99 -0.16
C LYS A 174 -5.30 -0.96 -1.27
N LEU A 175 -4.96 -1.37 -2.49
CA LEU A 175 -5.89 -1.37 -3.63
C LEU A 175 -7.04 -2.36 -3.44
N VAL A 176 -6.75 -3.56 -2.92
CA VAL A 176 -7.78 -4.55 -2.55
C VAL A 176 -8.63 -4.02 -1.38
N GLY A 177 -8.00 -3.29 -0.45
CA GLY A 177 -8.62 -2.70 0.72
C GLY A 177 -9.71 -1.65 0.43
N PHE A 178 -9.74 -1.08 -0.77
CA PHE A 178 -10.87 -0.23 -1.18
C PHE A 178 -12.17 -1.00 -1.43
N TYR A 179 -12.10 -2.33 -1.55
CA TYR A 179 -13.23 -3.21 -1.90
C TYR A 179 -13.55 -4.27 -0.85
N VAL A 180 -12.58 -4.63 0.00
CA VAL A 180 -12.70 -5.57 1.12
C VAL A 180 -11.96 -5.01 2.32
N LYS A 181 -12.23 -5.49 3.53
CA LYS A 181 -11.44 -5.07 4.69
C LYS A 181 -10.04 -5.66 4.57
N ALA A 182 -9.02 -4.82 4.58
CA ALA A 182 -7.62 -5.22 4.47
C ALA A 182 -6.76 -4.47 5.48
N GLU A 183 -5.85 -5.18 6.13
CA GLU A 183 -4.86 -4.65 7.06
C GLU A 183 -3.49 -5.16 6.64
N TYR A 184 -2.48 -4.32 6.62
CA TYR A 184 -1.09 -4.64 6.31
C TYR A 184 -0.17 -4.05 7.38
N HIS A 185 0.76 -4.84 7.86
CA HIS A 185 1.71 -4.47 8.91
C HIS A 185 3.13 -4.88 8.51
N THR A 186 4.11 -4.10 8.93
CA THR A 186 5.54 -4.37 8.69
C THR A 186 6.33 -4.55 9.99
N SER A 187 5.66 -4.49 11.17
CA SER A 187 6.33 -4.54 12.47
C SER A 187 6.32 -5.93 13.08
N GLU A 188 7.40 -6.28 13.77
CA GLU A 188 7.50 -7.54 14.53
C GLU A 188 6.32 -7.74 15.50
N GLY A 189 5.87 -8.99 15.59
CA GLY A 189 4.80 -9.38 16.50
C GLY A 189 3.39 -9.08 16.03
N ARG A 190 3.21 -8.68 14.76
CA ARG A 190 1.92 -8.58 14.08
C ARG A 190 1.93 -9.40 12.80
N VAL A 191 0.76 -9.91 12.44
CA VAL A 191 0.57 -10.57 11.15
C VAL A 191 0.76 -9.58 10.00
N ASP A 192 1.46 -10.00 8.94
CA ASP A 192 1.81 -9.09 7.85
C ASP A 192 0.60 -8.61 7.05
N MET A 193 -0.35 -9.49 6.75
CA MET A 193 -1.56 -9.12 6.00
C MET A 193 -2.79 -9.89 6.48
N VAL A 194 -3.90 -9.15 6.67
CA VAL A 194 -5.22 -9.73 6.92
C VAL A 194 -6.20 -9.20 5.87
N LEU A 195 -6.89 -10.10 5.18
CA LEU A 195 -7.99 -9.74 4.28
C LEU A 195 -9.29 -10.37 4.79
N GLN A 196 -10.38 -9.61 4.77
CA GLN A 196 -11.68 -10.07 5.26
C GLN A 196 -12.76 -9.74 4.23
N THR A 197 -13.51 -10.76 3.85
CA THR A 197 -14.69 -10.66 2.98
C THR A 197 -15.95 -11.07 3.77
N ASP A 198 -17.10 -11.10 3.12
CA ASP A 198 -18.33 -11.58 3.74
C ASP A 198 -18.30 -13.09 4.09
N LYS A 199 -17.43 -13.88 3.41
CA LYS A 199 -17.38 -15.35 3.54
C LYS A 199 -16.04 -15.88 4.04
N PHE A 200 -14.96 -15.11 3.88
CA PHE A 200 -13.59 -15.58 4.08
C PHE A 200 -12.78 -14.59 4.90
N ILE A 201 -11.86 -15.13 5.69
CA ILE A 201 -10.80 -14.41 6.39
C ILE A 201 -9.47 -15.03 5.98
N TYR A 202 -8.51 -14.22 5.61
CA TYR A 202 -7.16 -14.62 5.25
C TYR A 202 -6.18 -13.98 6.21
N ILE A 203 -5.35 -14.78 6.85
CA ILE A 203 -4.23 -14.37 7.68
C ILE A 203 -2.97 -14.82 6.97
N MET A 204 -2.13 -13.89 6.54
CA MET A 204 -0.96 -14.17 5.71
C MET A 204 0.30 -13.65 6.38
N GLU A 205 1.31 -14.49 6.45
CA GLU A 205 2.64 -14.16 6.94
C GLU A 205 3.66 -14.43 5.83
N PHE A 206 4.58 -13.49 5.60
CA PHE A 206 5.56 -13.55 4.53
C PHE A 206 6.97 -13.65 5.10
N LYS A 207 7.79 -14.56 4.54
CA LYS A 207 9.21 -14.72 4.89
C LYS A 207 10.08 -14.50 3.67
N LEU A 208 11.10 -13.64 3.81
CA LEU A 208 12.17 -13.52 2.84
C LEU A 208 13.30 -14.48 3.22
N ASN A 209 13.69 -15.37 2.30
CA ASN A 209 14.72 -16.39 2.53
C ASN A 209 14.46 -17.34 3.72
N GLY A 210 13.22 -17.36 4.26
CA GLY A 210 12.74 -18.37 5.19
C GLY A 210 11.94 -19.44 4.44
N THR A 211 11.04 -20.11 5.14
CA THR A 211 10.15 -21.13 4.56
C THR A 211 8.68 -20.77 4.74
N ALA A 212 7.82 -21.31 3.89
CA ALA A 212 6.38 -21.16 4.03
C ALA A 212 5.87 -21.86 5.31
N GLU A 213 6.55 -22.94 5.71
CA GLU A 213 6.32 -23.67 6.96
C GLU A 213 6.60 -22.78 8.19
N GLU A 214 7.73 -22.07 8.21
CA GLU A 214 8.08 -21.13 9.29
C GLU A 214 7.08 -19.98 9.38
N ALA A 215 6.64 -19.43 8.23
CA ALA A 215 5.63 -18.41 8.18
C ALA A 215 4.28 -18.91 8.76
N LEU A 216 3.84 -20.09 8.35
CA LEU A 216 2.61 -20.70 8.86
C LEU A 216 2.71 -21.03 10.36
N GLN A 217 3.87 -21.55 10.80
CA GLN A 217 4.15 -21.81 12.20
C GLN A 217 4.08 -20.52 13.04
N GLN A 218 4.60 -19.39 12.54
CA GLN A 218 4.52 -18.10 13.23
C GLN A 218 3.07 -17.66 13.44
N ILE A 219 2.18 -17.82 12.44
CA ILE A 219 0.75 -17.53 12.60
C ILE A 219 0.16 -18.32 13.77
N ASN A 220 0.52 -19.60 13.90
CA ASN A 220 0.02 -20.48 14.94
C ASN A 220 0.62 -20.14 16.32
N ASP A 221 1.94 -19.98 16.43
CA ASP A 221 2.65 -19.69 17.68
C ASP A 221 2.26 -18.33 18.27
N LYS A 222 2.05 -17.32 17.42
CA LYS A 222 1.62 -15.99 17.83
C LYS A 222 0.09 -15.86 17.98
N HIS A 223 -0.64 -16.94 17.72
CA HIS A 223 -2.11 -16.97 17.82
C HIS A 223 -2.81 -15.85 17.05
N TYR A 224 -2.34 -15.51 15.86
CA TYR A 224 -2.92 -14.43 15.03
C TYR A 224 -4.37 -14.72 14.62
N SER A 225 -4.80 -15.98 14.63
CA SER A 225 -6.20 -16.36 14.37
C SER A 225 -7.17 -16.11 15.54
N ARG A 226 -6.64 -15.87 16.76
CA ARG A 226 -7.46 -15.74 17.97
C ARG A 226 -8.61 -14.72 17.89
N PRO A 227 -8.44 -13.54 17.26
CA PRO A 227 -9.54 -12.57 17.09
C PRO A 227 -10.71 -13.11 16.26
N PHE A 228 -10.50 -14.20 15.52
CA PHE A 228 -11.47 -14.78 14.57
C PHE A 228 -12.01 -16.16 14.97
N GLU A 229 -11.63 -16.68 16.16
CA GLU A 229 -12.03 -18.02 16.62
C GLU A 229 -13.56 -18.22 16.71
N THR A 230 -14.31 -17.14 16.96
CA THR A 230 -15.77 -17.17 17.05
C THR A 230 -16.46 -16.72 15.76
N ASP A 231 -15.68 -16.39 14.72
CA ASP A 231 -16.21 -15.94 13.44
C ASP A 231 -16.73 -17.14 12.62
N SER A 232 -17.90 -17.01 12.04
CA SER A 232 -18.51 -18.07 11.23
C SER A 232 -17.97 -18.18 9.81
N ARG A 233 -17.15 -17.21 9.39
CA ARG A 233 -16.51 -17.20 8.07
C ARG A 233 -15.40 -18.25 8.01
N LYS A 234 -15.12 -18.74 6.79
CA LYS A 234 -14.01 -19.67 6.60
C LYS A 234 -12.69 -18.92 6.75
N LEU A 235 -11.85 -19.41 7.65
CA LEU A 235 -10.52 -18.86 7.93
C LEU A 235 -9.45 -19.62 7.14
N PHE A 236 -8.55 -18.87 6.49
CA PHE A 236 -7.34 -19.37 5.86
C PHE A 236 -6.11 -18.77 6.56
N LYS A 237 -5.24 -19.62 7.08
CA LYS A 237 -3.90 -19.23 7.55
C LYS A 237 -2.91 -19.58 6.46
N ILE A 238 -2.14 -18.61 6.00
CA ILE A 238 -1.28 -18.77 4.83
C ILE A 238 0.12 -18.29 5.14
N GLY A 239 1.05 -19.23 5.14
CA GLY A 239 2.49 -18.96 5.22
C GLY A 239 3.06 -18.84 3.80
N VAL A 240 3.81 -17.80 3.52
CA VAL A 240 4.36 -17.49 2.19
C VAL A 240 5.85 -17.28 2.28
N ASN A 241 6.59 -17.87 1.35
CA ASN A 241 8.02 -17.68 1.24
C ASN A 241 8.37 -16.90 -0.04
N PHE A 242 9.15 -15.83 0.15
CA PHE A 242 9.86 -15.13 -0.92
C PHE A 242 11.31 -15.60 -0.97
N SER A 243 11.80 -15.91 -2.16
CA SER A 243 13.20 -16.27 -2.38
C SER A 243 13.96 -15.10 -3.01
N ALA A 244 15.09 -14.72 -2.40
CA ALA A 244 16.00 -13.73 -2.99
C ALA A 244 16.72 -14.27 -4.23
N GLU A 245 16.87 -15.58 -4.37
CA GLU A 245 17.47 -16.24 -5.53
C GLU A 245 16.57 -16.12 -6.75
N THR A 246 15.30 -16.56 -6.63
CA THR A 246 14.31 -16.49 -7.72
C THR A 246 13.68 -15.12 -7.85
N ARG A 247 13.82 -14.23 -6.84
CA ARG A 247 13.21 -12.90 -6.73
C ARG A 247 11.69 -12.92 -6.86
N ASN A 248 11.08 -13.97 -6.33
CA ASN A 248 9.66 -14.20 -6.45
C ASN A 248 9.11 -14.96 -5.26
N ILE A 249 7.79 -15.08 -5.17
CA ILE A 249 7.13 -16.05 -4.31
C ILE A 249 7.50 -17.44 -4.80
N GLU A 250 8.11 -18.23 -3.93
CA GLU A 250 8.53 -19.59 -4.25
C GLU A 250 7.47 -20.62 -3.84
N LYS A 251 6.89 -20.42 -2.65
CA LYS A 251 5.93 -21.36 -2.09
C LYS A 251 4.94 -20.66 -1.18
N TRP A 252 3.75 -21.20 -1.11
CA TRP A 252 2.77 -20.89 -0.06
C TRP A 252 2.13 -22.15 0.48
N LEU A 253 1.79 -22.16 1.77
CA LEU A 253 1.09 -23.21 2.46
C LEU A 253 -0.17 -22.67 3.13
N VAL A 254 -1.23 -23.44 3.06
CA VAL A 254 -2.54 -23.06 3.59
C VAL A 254 -3.04 -24.07 4.60
N GLU A 255 -3.45 -23.54 5.77
CA GLU A 255 -4.19 -24.26 6.81
C GLU A 255 -5.59 -23.65 6.93
N ASN A 256 -6.61 -24.52 7.07
CA ASN A 256 -8.03 -24.14 7.15
C ASN A 256 -8.61 -24.45 8.53
#